data_5fda71dc16c0897a881047b4b568c8b2
#
_entry.id   5fda71dc16c0897a881047b4b568c8b2
#
_cell.length_a   1.000
_cell.length_b   1.000
_cell.length_c   1.000
_cell.angle_alpha   90.00
_cell.angle_beta   90.00
_cell.angle_gamma   90.00
#
_symmetry.space_group_name_H-M   'P 1'
#
loop_
_entity.id
_entity.type
_entity.pdbx_description
1 polymer ?
#
loop_
_entity_poly.entity_id
_entity_poly.type
_entity_poly.pdbx_seq_one_letter_code
_entity_poly.pdbx_strand_id
1 'polypeptide(L)'
;MPNLPVTLLLDRAGLVGEDGETHHGVWDLASMLPVPNLTVLAPRDIGELRSMLRWTQQHNGPCAIRYGRSSVDLSERCPNAETFVPGKWETLAQGDDCTLLALGSMVETALEVRDLLAAQGIQVRLVNCSSVKPMDEGLLRDVTAQPVFTLEEHVRTGGFGATVSQFAAEHHLPVPAKCFALPDAFIPHGSRALLLDKLGLSASSIAADIQAHLHHQE
;
A
#
# COMPACT_ATOMS: atom_id res chain seq x y z
N MET A 1 16.13 12.67 -21.39
CA MET A 1 15.64 11.35 -21.80
C MET A 1 14.27 11.51 -22.42
N PRO A 2 13.94 10.75 -23.48
CA PRO A 2 12.61 10.82 -24.08
C PRO A 2 11.56 10.32 -23.07
N ASN A 3 10.46 11.06 -22.95
CA ASN A 3 9.33 10.70 -22.11
C ASN A 3 8.38 9.78 -22.91
N LEU A 4 8.80 8.54 -23.16
CA LEU A 4 8.06 7.59 -23.99
C LEU A 4 6.84 7.02 -23.25
N PRO A 5 5.71 6.81 -23.95
CA PRO A 5 4.51 6.18 -23.38
C PRO A 5 4.70 4.67 -23.26
N VAL A 6 5.50 4.22 -22.31
CA VAL A 6 5.80 2.82 -22.03
C VAL A 6 5.16 2.44 -20.70
N THR A 7 4.38 1.37 -20.70
CA THR A 7 3.83 0.77 -19.48
C THR A 7 4.60 -0.50 -19.13
N LEU A 8 5.22 -0.50 -17.96
CA LEU A 8 5.86 -1.67 -17.36
C LEU A 8 4.83 -2.40 -16.50
N LEU A 9 4.57 -3.66 -16.80
CA LEU A 9 3.72 -4.52 -15.99
C LEU A 9 4.61 -5.44 -15.15
N LEU A 10 4.70 -5.16 -13.84
CA LEU A 10 5.52 -5.91 -12.91
C LEU A 10 4.61 -6.87 -12.13
N ASP A 11 4.58 -8.11 -12.56
CA ASP A 11 3.94 -9.19 -11.82
C ASP A 11 4.77 -9.60 -10.60
N ARG A 12 4.18 -10.39 -9.71
CA ARG A 12 4.82 -10.91 -8.50
C ARG A 12 5.26 -9.84 -7.49
N ALA A 13 4.62 -8.68 -7.49
CA ALA A 13 4.84 -7.70 -6.44
C ALA A 13 4.50 -8.28 -5.07
N GLY A 14 5.37 -8.08 -4.09
CA GLY A 14 5.24 -8.66 -2.76
C GLY A 14 5.75 -10.10 -2.67
N LEU A 15 5.22 -10.84 -1.70
CA LEU A 15 5.58 -12.24 -1.44
C LEU A 15 4.88 -13.17 -2.44
N VAL A 16 5.64 -13.98 -3.15
CA VAL A 16 5.11 -14.97 -4.10
C VAL A 16 5.04 -16.38 -3.51
N GLY A 17 5.30 -16.51 -2.22
CA GLY A 17 5.06 -17.73 -1.46
C GLY A 17 6.04 -18.86 -1.80
N GLU A 18 5.56 -19.88 -2.47
CA GLU A 18 6.31 -21.11 -2.71
C GLU A 18 7.49 -20.94 -3.66
N ASP A 19 7.49 -19.92 -4.53
CA ASP A 19 8.57 -19.66 -5.48
C ASP A 19 9.86 -19.15 -4.78
N GLY A 20 9.76 -18.63 -3.56
CA GLY A 20 10.86 -18.31 -2.68
C GLY A 20 11.63 -17.02 -2.99
N GLU A 21 12.81 -16.90 -2.40
CA GLU A 21 13.63 -15.69 -2.31
C GLU A 21 13.90 -15.00 -3.65
N THR A 22 14.14 -15.76 -4.70
CA THR A 22 14.52 -15.25 -6.02
C THR A 22 13.35 -14.67 -6.81
N HIS A 23 12.12 -14.85 -6.31
CA HIS A 23 10.89 -14.45 -7.02
C HIS A 23 10.05 -13.42 -6.26
N HIS A 24 10.35 -13.14 -5.00
CA HIS A 24 9.67 -12.10 -4.24
C HIS A 24 9.93 -10.71 -4.86
N GLY A 25 8.88 -10.03 -5.30
CA GLY A 25 8.94 -8.67 -5.85
C GLY A 25 8.86 -7.62 -4.73
N VAL A 26 9.87 -7.59 -3.86
CA VAL A 26 9.85 -6.79 -2.62
C VAL A 26 10.83 -5.62 -2.61
N TRP A 27 11.52 -5.35 -3.73
CA TRP A 27 12.49 -4.25 -3.89
C TRP A 27 12.17 -3.33 -5.08
N ASP A 28 11.09 -3.59 -5.78
CA ASP A 28 10.69 -2.91 -7.01
C ASP A 28 10.43 -1.41 -6.81
N LEU A 29 9.71 -1.02 -5.74
CA LEU A 29 9.47 0.40 -5.43
C LEU A 29 10.78 1.16 -5.23
N ALA A 30 11.70 0.63 -4.43
CA ALA A 30 12.99 1.26 -4.16
C ALA A 30 13.80 1.49 -5.44
N SER A 31 13.63 0.66 -6.47
CA SER A 31 14.30 0.78 -7.76
C SER A 31 13.60 1.76 -8.70
N MET A 32 12.27 1.90 -8.63
CA MET A 32 11.46 2.70 -9.56
C MET A 32 11.23 4.13 -9.11
N LEU A 33 11.05 4.36 -7.82
CA LEU A 33 10.70 5.69 -7.28
C LEU A 33 11.73 6.79 -7.62
N PRO A 34 13.05 6.52 -7.66
CA PRO A 34 14.04 7.51 -8.06
C PRO A 34 13.97 7.92 -9.54
N VAL A 35 13.28 7.14 -10.40
CA VAL A 35 13.25 7.42 -11.85
C VAL A 35 12.37 8.64 -12.14
N PRO A 36 12.90 9.74 -12.74
CA PRO A 36 12.10 10.91 -13.04
C PRO A 36 10.96 10.61 -14.04
N ASN A 37 9.83 11.26 -13.85
CA ASN A 37 8.62 11.17 -14.70
C ASN A 37 7.95 9.77 -14.73
N LEU A 38 8.46 8.77 -14.03
CA LEU A 38 7.82 7.46 -13.94
C LEU A 38 6.62 7.53 -13.00
N THR A 39 5.43 7.21 -13.50
CA THR A 39 4.25 6.97 -12.67
C THR A 39 4.31 5.55 -12.10
N VAL A 40 4.10 5.37 -10.80
CA VAL A 40 4.16 4.06 -10.12
C VAL A 40 2.84 3.76 -9.44
N LEU A 41 2.19 2.68 -9.88
CA LEU A 41 0.85 2.27 -9.47
C LEU A 41 0.87 0.89 -8.82
N ALA A 42 -0.07 0.66 -7.89
CA ALA A 42 -0.23 -0.60 -7.19
C ALA A 42 -1.73 -0.89 -6.96
N PRO A 43 -2.38 -1.65 -7.83
CA PRO A 43 -3.80 -1.97 -7.70
C PRO A 43 -4.07 -2.88 -6.50
N ARG A 44 -5.18 -2.64 -5.80
CA ARG A 44 -5.66 -3.47 -4.70
C ARG A 44 -6.25 -4.79 -5.18
N ASP A 45 -6.88 -4.79 -6.36
CA ASP A 45 -7.60 -5.93 -6.93
C ASP A 45 -7.60 -5.93 -8.47
N ILE A 46 -8.24 -6.95 -9.05
CA ILE A 46 -8.36 -7.09 -10.50
C ILE A 46 -9.19 -5.98 -11.15
N GLY A 47 -10.19 -5.43 -10.46
CA GLY A 47 -11.02 -4.34 -10.95
C GLY A 47 -10.24 -3.05 -11.09
N GLU A 48 -9.46 -2.69 -10.06
CA GLU A 48 -8.58 -1.53 -10.09
C GLU A 48 -7.45 -1.69 -11.10
N LEU A 49 -6.87 -2.89 -11.24
CA LEU A 49 -5.88 -3.18 -12.29
C LEU A 49 -6.45 -2.91 -13.69
N ARG A 50 -7.69 -3.35 -13.96
CA ARG A 50 -8.36 -3.05 -15.25
C ARG A 50 -8.53 -1.56 -15.48
N SER A 51 -8.88 -0.80 -14.44
CA SER A 51 -9.06 0.65 -14.53
C SER A 51 -7.72 1.36 -14.78
N MET A 52 -6.64 0.93 -14.13
CA MET A 52 -5.28 1.40 -14.38
C MET A 52 -4.83 1.10 -15.81
N LEU A 53 -5.07 -0.11 -16.32
CA LEU A 53 -4.73 -0.48 -17.71
C LEU A 53 -5.49 0.35 -18.75
N ARG A 54 -6.76 0.70 -18.49
CA ARG A 54 -7.48 1.64 -19.36
C ARG A 54 -6.89 3.03 -19.33
N TRP A 55 -6.50 3.51 -18.16
CA TRP A 55 -5.84 4.80 -18.00
C TRP A 55 -4.51 4.86 -18.75
N THR A 56 -3.68 3.80 -18.75
CA THR A 56 -2.38 3.80 -19.45
C THR A 56 -2.51 3.99 -20.96
N GLN A 57 -3.64 3.61 -21.57
CA GLN A 57 -3.87 3.80 -23.01
C GLN A 57 -3.95 5.28 -23.44
N GLN A 58 -4.20 6.17 -22.48
CA GLN A 58 -4.30 7.62 -22.71
C GLN A 58 -3.13 8.39 -22.08
N HIS A 59 -2.25 7.71 -21.35
CA HIS A 59 -1.13 8.32 -20.67
C HIS A 59 0.07 8.49 -21.60
N ASN A 60 0.59 9.72 -21.71
CA ASN A 60 1.70 10.07 -22.58
C ASN A 60 3.05 10.12 -21.84
N GLY A 61 3.32 9.18 -20.98
CA GLY A 61 4.57 9.08 -20.22
C GLY A 61 4.86 7.66 -19.74
N PRO A 62 6.03 7.41 -19.16
CA PRO A 62 6.36 6.10 -18.59
C PRO A 62 5.53 5.82 -17.36
N CYS A 63 5.04 4.59 -17.26
CA CYS A 63 4.24 4.10 -16.15
C CYS A 63 4.69 2.70 -15.75
N ALA A 64 4.64 2.39 -14.46
CA ALA A 64 4.82 1.04 -13.92
C ALA A 64 3.59 0.67 -13.08
N ILE A 65 3.03 -0.52 -13.32
CA ILE A 65 1.98 -1.10 -12.50
C ILE A 65 2.53 -2.36 -11.85
N ARG A 66 2.63 -2.37 -10.52
CA ARG A 66 3.08 -3.52 -9.74
C ARG A 66 1.89 -4.25 -9.14
N TYR A 67 1.78 -5.56 -9.35
CA TYR A 67 0.66 -6.35 -8.84
C TYR A 67 1.12 -7.74 -8.38
N GLY A 68 0.43 -8.27 -7.37
CA GLY A 68 0.72 -9.58 -6.79
C GLY A 68 0.31 -10.75 -7.70
N ARG A 69 0.77 -11.95 -7.36
CA ARG A 69 0.41 -13.20 -8.06
C ARG A 69 -1.03 -13.65 -7.78
N SER A 70 -1.59 -13.31 -6.63
CA SER A 70 -2.94 -13.70 -6.23
C SER A 70 -3.99 -12.88 -6.99
N SER A 71 -5.03 -13.54 -7.48
CA SER A 71 -6.20 -12.87 -8.04
C SER A 71 -7.18 -12.59 -6.91
N VAL A 72 -7.29 -11.32 -6.50
CA VAL A 72 -8.23 -10.85 -5.51
C VAL A 72 -9.29 -10.00 -6.21
N ASP A 73 -10.55 -10.19 -5.84
CA ASP A 73 -11.66 -9.33 -6.24
C ASP A 73 -12.35 -8.81 -4.97
N LEU A 74 -12.20 -7.52 -4.73
CA LEU A 74 -12.76 -6.84 -3.56
C LEU A 74 -14.02 -6.05 -3.90
N SER A 75 -14.61 -6.23 -5.09
CA SER A 75 -15.75 -5.44 -5.58
C SER A 75 -16.98 -5.49 -4.68
N GLU A 76 -17.21 -6.59 -3.96
CA GLU A 76 -18.30 -6.71 -2.99
C GLU A 76 -18.06 -5.88 -1.72
N ARG A 77 -16.79 -5.72 -1.29
CA ARG A 77 -16.40 -4.95 -0.10
C ARG A 77 -16.09 -3.49 -0.43
N CYS A 78 -15.52 -3.27 -1.60
CA CYS A 78 -15.07 -1.96 -2.09
C CYS A 78 -15.35 -1.87 -3.58
N PRO A 79 -16.52 -1.36 -4.02
CA PRO A 79 -16.81 -1.14 -5.43
C PRO A 79 -15.71 -0.31 -6.10
N ASN A 80 -15.29 -0.71 -7.28
CA ASN A 80 -14.27 0.02 -8.02
C ASN A 80 -14.80 1.35 -8.53
N ALA A 81 -14.00 2.41 -8.43
CA ALA A 81 -14.31 3.68 -9.07
C ALA A 81 -14.41 3.51 -10.60
N GLU A 82 -15.33 4.21 -11.22
CA GLU A 82 -15.51 4.19 -12.69
C GLU A 82 -14.26 4.71 -13.42
N THR A 83 -13.56 5.68 -12.81
CA THR A 83 -12.37 6.33 -13.37
C THR A 83 -11.20 6.24 -12.38
N PHE A 84 -10.07 5.79 -12.86
CA PHE A 84 -8.80 5.82 -12.11
C PHE A 84 -8.06 7.13 -12.40
N VAL A 85 -7.56 7.78 -11.34
CA VAL A 85 -6.77 9.02 -11.44
C VAL A 85 -5.51 8.87 -10.57
N PRO A 86 -4.31 8.83 -11.15
CA PRO A 86 -3.07 8.80 -10.36
C PRO A 86 -2.95 10.01 -9.43
N GLY A 87 -2.45 9.77 -8.22
CA GLY A 87 -2.36 10.82 -7.19
C GLY A 87 -3.69 11.15 -6.53
N LYS A 88 -4.71 10.32 -6.73
CA LYS A 88 -5.97 10.34 -5.98
C LYS A 88 -6.19 9.00 -5.31
N TRP A 89 -6.14 9.01 -4.00
CA TRP A 89 -6.38 7.83 -3.17
C TRP A 89 -7.84 7.74 -2.77
N GLU A 90 -8.30 6.54 -2.48
CA GLU A 90 -9.68 6.28 -2.13
C GLU A 90 -9.82 5.99 -0.63
N THR A 91 -10.65 6.75 0.07
CA THR A 91 -11.03 6.41 1.45
C THR A 91 -12.10 5.34 1.43
N LEU A 92 -11.75 4.13 1.86
CA LEU A 92 -12.62 2.95 1.91
C LEU A 92 -13.52 2.91 3.15
N ALA A 93 -13.04 3.51 4.25
CA ALA A 93 -13.80 3.66 5.48
C ALA A 93 -13.38 4.94 6.20
N GLN A 94 -14.33 5.59 6.85
CA GLN A 94 -14.09 6.72 7.75
C GLN A 94 -13.84 6.22 9.17
N GLY A 95 -13.04 6.95 9.93
CA GLY A 95 -12.72 6.68 11.33
C GLY A 95 -11.90 7.80 11.93
N ASP A 96 -12.03 8.01 13.24
CA ASP A 96 -11.47 9.16 13.94
C ASP A 96 -10.35 8.79 14.92
N ASP A 97 -10.06 7.50 15.14
CA ASP A 97 -9.03 7.09 16.10
C ASP A 97 -7.64 6.98 15.46
N CYS A 98 -7.57 6.50 14.22
CA CYS A 98 -6.32 6.42 13.46
C CYS A 98 -6.57 6.28 11.96
N THR A 99 -5.51 6.48 11.16
CA THR A 99 -5.54 6.26 9.71
C THR A 99 -4.61 5.11 9.32
N LEU A 100 -5.10 4.16 8.52
CA LEU A 100 -4.33 3.09 7.89
C LEU A 100 -4.24 3.32 6.38
N LEU A 101 -3.04 3.64 5.89
CA LEU A 101 -2.72 3.81 4.48
C LEU A 101 -2.22 2.48 3.92
N ALA A 102 -3.02 1.81 3.11
CA ALA A 102 -2.71 0.48 2.57
C ALA A 102 -2.38 0.53 1.08
N LEU A 103 -1.32 -0.18 0.68
CA LEU A 103 -0.83 -0.23 -0.69
C LEU A 103 -1.11 -1.59 -1.36
N GLY A 104 -1.76 -1.56 -2.51
CA GLY A 104 -1.89 -2.72 -3.40
C GLY A 104 -2.56 -3.92 -2.71
N SER A 105 -1.95 -5.11 -2.82
CA SER A 105 -2.48 -6.37 -2.26
C SER A 105 -2.75 -6.33 -0.75
N MET A 106 -2.14 -5.39 -0.02
CA MET A 106 -2.35 -5.28 1.43
C MET A 106 -3.65 -4.57 1.80
N VAL A 107 -4.42 -4.04 0.84
CA VAL A 107 -5.76 -3.50 1.10
C VAL A 107 -6.72 -4.59 1.60
N GLU A 108 -6.62 -5.82 1.10
CA GLU A 108 -7.39 -6.97 1.61
C GLU A 108 -7.13 -7.18 3.10
N THR A 109 -5.86 -7.29 3.50
CA THR A 109 -5.45 -7.40 4.91
C THR A 109 -5.90 -6.18 5.74
N ALA A 110 -5.80 -4.98 5.17
CA ALA A 110 -6.21 -3.76 5.86
C ALA A 110 -7.74 -3.69 6.13
N LEU A 111 -8.56 -4.25 5.27
CA LEU A 111 -9.99 -4.41 5.51
C LEU A 111 -10.28 -5.34 6.70
N GLU A 112 -9.52 -6.44 6.83
CA GLU A 112 -9.62 -7.34 7.97
C GLU A 112 -9.13 -6.66 9.26
N VAL A 113 -8.02 -5.90 9.22
CA VAL A 113 -7.52 -5.10 10.35
C VAL A 113 -8.59 -4.13 10.85
N ARG A 114 -9.22 -3.39 9.93
CA ARG A 114 -10.32 -2.47 10.27
C ARG A 114 -11.45 -3.20 10.99
N ASP A 115 -11.87 -4.36 10.47
CA ASP A 115 -12.99 -5.12 11.07
C ASP A 115 -12.63 -5.62 12.47
N LEU A 116 -11.40 -6.09 12.69
CA LEU A 116 -10.90 -6.51 14.00
C LEU A 116 -10.85 -5.36 15.00
N LEU A 117 -10.37 -4.19 14.59
CA LEU A 117 -10.30 -2.99 15.44
C LEU A 117 -11.69 -2.43 15.72
N ALA A 118 -12.59 -2.40 14.73
CA ALA A 118 -13.98 -1.97 14.92
C ALA A 118 -14.73 -2.84 15.94
N ALA A 119 -14.46 -4.15 16.00
CA ALA A 119 -15.01 -5.04 17.02
C ALA A 119 -14.54 -4.70 18.44
N GLN A 120 -13.46 -3.93 18.56
CA GLN A 120 -12.88 -3.45 19.82
C GLN A 120 -13.23 -1.96 20.09
N GLY A 121 -14.10 -1.36 19.28
CA GLY A 121 -14.51 0.03 19.41
C GLY A 121 -13.57 1.06 18.76
N ILE A 122 -12.51 0.62 18.09
CA ILE A 122 -11.53 1.51 17.43
C ILE A 122 -11.97 1.77 15.98
N GLN A 123 -12.17 3.04 15.64
CA GLN A 123 -12.63 3.48 14.32
C GLN A 123 -11.45 3.88 13.43
N VAL A 124 -11.13 3.05 12.45
CA VAL A 124 -10.00 3.23 11.53
C VAL A 124 -10.46 3.93 10.25
N ARG A 125 -9.85 5.06 9.92
CA ARG A 125 -9.91 5.60 8.55
C ARG A 125 -9.01 4.75 7.66
N LEU A 126 -9.61 3.99 6.74
CA LEU A 126 -8.88 3.12 5.82
C LEU A 126 -8.77 3.77 4.45
N VAL A 127 -7.56 3.87 3.93
CA VAL A 127 -7.26 4.47 2.62
C VAL A 127 -6.56 3.48 1.71
N ASN A 128 -7.09 3.30 0.50
CA ASN A 128 -6.42 2.60 -0.59
C ASN A 128 -5.45 3.55 -1.32
N CYS A 129 -4.16 3.33 -1.17
CA CYS A 129 -3.10 4.14 -1.76
C CYS A 129 -2.66 3.56 -3.10
N SER A 130 -3.52 3.62 -4.11
CA SER A 130 -3.36 2.96 -5.41
C SER A 130 -2.23 3.50 -6.29
N SER A 131 -1.67 4.67 -5.96
CA SER A 131 -0.49 5.25 -6.61
C SER A 131 0.56 5.69 -5.60
N VAL A 132 1.81 5.27 -5.81
CA VAL A 132 2.95 5.67 -4.99
C VAL A 132 3.60 6.92 -5.55
N LYS A 133 3.56 7.07 -6.88
CA LYS A 133 4.07 8.24 -7.59
C LYS A 133 3.16 8.52 -8.79
N PRO A 134 2.45 9.66 -8.78
CA PRO A 134 2.38 10.64 -7.68
C PRO A 134 1.60 10.11 -6.47
N MET A 135 1.91 10.64 -5.27
CA MET A 135 1.11 10.45 -4.07
C MET A 135 -0.09 11.42 -4.04
N ASP A 136 -1.10 11.11 -3.24
CA ASP A 136 -2.16 12.07 -2.93
C ASP A 136 -1.72 12.98 -1.77
N GLU A 137 -0.99 14.04 -2.12
CA GLU A 137 -0.48 15.00 -1.15
C GLU A 137 -1.59 15.72 -0.37
N GLY A 138 -2.74 15.95 -1.02
CA GLY A 138 -3.89 16.59 -0.38
C GLY A 138 -4.46 15.73 0.73
N LEU A 139 -4.68 14.45 0.46
CA LEU A 139 -5.17 13.50 1.45
C LEU A 139 -4.14 13.26 2.56
N LEU A 140 -2.85 13.17 2.22
CA LEU A 140 -1.80 13.04 3.24
C LEU A 140 -1.80 14.18 4.25
N ARG A 141 -2.02 15.42 3.81
CA ARG A 141 -2.11 16.58 4.73
C ARG A 141 -3.36 16.51 5.62
N ASP A 142 -4.45 15.99 5.09
CA ASP A 142 -5.74 15.87 5.81
C ASP A 142 -5.71 14.78 6.90
N VAL A 143 -5.05 13.64 6.66
CA VAL A 143 -5.06 12.50 7.59
C VAL A 143 -4.09 12.63 8.77
N THR A 144 -3.19 13.61 8.78
CA THR A 144 -2.14 13.75 9.80
C THR A 144 -2.63 14.31 11.15
N ALA A 145 -3.91 14.63 11.29
CA ALA A 145 -4.50 15.00 12.58
C ALA A 145 -4.62 13.81 13.56
N GLN A 146 -4.47 12.60 13.07
CA GLN A 146 -4.57 11.34 13.81
C GLN A 146 -3.27 10.53 13.66
N PRO A 147 -3.02 9.51 14.50
CA PRO A 147 -1.94 8.56 14.26
C PRO A 147 -2.08 7.89 12.89
N VAL A 148 -1.04 7.96 12.08
CA VAL A 148 -1.01 7.37 10.74
C VAL A 148 -0.17 6.11 10.76
N PHE A 149 -0.68 5.04 10.14
CA PHE A 149 0.02 3.78 9.91
C PHE A 149 0.08 3.52 8.41
N THR A 150 1.20 2.97 7.93
CA THR A 150 1.30 2.52 6.54
C THR A 150 1.41 1.00 6.47
N LEU A 151 0.86 0.39 5.42
CA LEU A 151 0.86 -1.05 5.22
C LEU A 151 1.22 -1.39 3.77
N GLU A 152 2.31 -2.12 3.62
CA GLU A 152 2.86 -2.50 2.31
C GLU A 152 3.49 -3.89 2.32
N GLU A 153 3.51 -4.55 1.17
CA GLU A 153 4.23 -5.80 0.94
C GLU A 153 5.49 -5.52 0.12
N HIS A 154 6.40 -4.75 0.73
CA HIS A 154 7.69 -4.31 0.21
C HIS A 154 8.65 -4.18 1.40
N VAL A 155 9.96 -4.23 1.17
CA VAL A 155 10.94 -3.93 2.22
C VAL A 155 10.79 -2.48 2.68
N ARG A 156 11.05 -2.25 3.96
CA ARG A 156 10.89 -0.92 4.58
C ARG A 156 11.71 0.16 3.88
N THR A 157 12.96 -0.18 3.52
CA THR A 157 13.89 0.78 2.88
C THR A 157 13.45 1.08 1.45
N GLY A 158 13.17 2.35 1.16
CA GLY A 158 12.72 2.80 -0.17
C GLY A 158 11.30 2.33 -0.55
N GLY A 159 10.52 1.81 0.40
CA GLY A 159 9.14 1.42 0.20
C GLY A 159 8.16 2.59 0.33
N PHE A 160 6.87 2.26 0.34
CA PHE A 160 5.78 3.22 0.42
C PHE A 160 5.80 3.99 1.74
N GLY A 161 5.94 3.29 2.89
CA GLY A 161 5.99 3.94 4.20
C GLY A 161 7.18 4.89 4.36
N ALA A 162 8.34 4.53 3.78
CA ALA A 162 9.50 5.41 3.74
C ALA A 162 9.22 6.67 2.90
N THR A 163 8.53 6.54 1.77
CA THR A 163 8.16 7.66 0.89
C THR A 163 7.15 8.59 1.57
N VAL A 164 6.15 8.04 2.27
CA VAL A 164 5.20 8.81 3.08
C VAL A 164 5.92 9.54 4.21
N SER A 165 6.86 8.88 4.90
CA SER A 165 7.66 9.48 5.98
C SER A 165 8.54 10.62 5.48
N GLN A 166 9.17 10.46 4.32
CA GLN A 166 9.96 11.51 3.68
C GLN A 166 9.09 12.73 3.34
N PHE A 167 7.95 12.51 2.70
CA PHE A 167 6.99 13.58 2.39
C PHE A 167 6.55 14.32 3.65
N ALA A 168 6.17 13.60 4.70
CA ALA A 168 5.75 14.18 5.96
C ALA A 168 6.86 15.06 6.57
N ALA A 169 8.11 14.58 6.58
CA ALA A 169 9.26 15.34 7.10
C ALA A 169 9.53 16.61 6.27
N GLU A 170 9.50 16.53 4.94
CA GLU A 170 9.70 17.68 4.04
C GLU A 170 8.63 18.76 4.20
N HIS A 171 7.41 18.37 4.60
CA HIS A 171 6.28 19.29 4.75
C HIS A 171 5.94 19.62 6.21
N HIS A 172 6.81 19.26 7.17
CA HIS A 172 6.60 19.47 8.61
C HIS A 172 5.29 18.88 9.14
N LEU A 173 4.87 17.73 8.58
CA LEU A 173 3.73 16.95 9.03
C LEU A 173 4.19 15.86 10.01
N PRO A 174 3.29 15.34 10.87
CA PRO A 174 3.58 14.14 11.66
C PRO A 174 3.97 12.97 10.76
N VAL A 175 5.08 12.31 11.09
CA VAL A 175 5.49 11.08 10.40
C VAL A 175 4.58 9.91 10.82
N PRO A 176 4.43 8.86 10.01
CA PRO A 176 3.69 7.67 10.40
C PRO A 176 4.16 7.11 11.74
N ALA A 177 3.23 6.75 12.59
CA ALA A 177 3.48 6.14 13.89
C ALA A 177 4.19 4.78 13.76
N LYS A 178 3.78 4.00 12.74
CA LYS A 178 4.45 2.76 12.36
C LYS A 178 4.25 2.46 10.87
N CYS A 179 5.33 1.96 10.24
CA CYS A 179 5.28 1.42 8.89
C CYS A 179 5.30 -0.11 8.96
N PHE A 180 4.18 -0.75 8.64
CA PHE A 180 4.09 -2.19 8.49
C PHE A 180 4.63 -2.57 7.11
N ALA A 181 5.82 -3.12 7.09
CA ALA A 181 6.59 -3.45 5.89
C ALA A 181 7.47 -4.66 6.16
N LEU A 182 7.96 -5.28 5.10
CA LEU A 182 8.87 -6.40 5.18
C LEU A 182 10.25 -5.97 5.75
N PRO A 183 10.93 -6.85 6.48
CA PRO A 183 12.28 -6.57 6.99
C PRO A 183 13.30 -6.50 5.86
N ASP A 184 14.44 -5.89 6.13
CA ASP A 184 15.62 -5.92 5.24
C ASP A 184 16.31 -7.28 5.37
N ALA A 185 15.71 -8.31 4.76
CA ALA A 185 16.20 -9.70 4.78
C ALA A 185 15.67 -10.47 3.56
N PHE A 186 16.40 -11.51 3.15
CA PHE A 186 15.87 -12.49 2.20
C PHE A 186 14.84 -13.38 2.90
N ILE A 187 13.62 -13.38 2.36
CA ILE A 187 12.49 -14.11 2.95
C ILE A 187 12.41 -15.49 2.30
N PRO A 188 12.49 -16.58 3.08
CA PRO A 188 12.45 -17.93 2.53
C PRO A 188 11.11 -18.26 1.90
N HIS A 189 11.05 -19.39 1.18
CA HIS A 189 9.79 -19.91 0.62
C HIS A 189 8.80 -20.34 1.72
N GLY A 190 7.52 -20.27 1.40
CA GLY A 190 6.41 -20.68 2.27
C GLY A 190 5.09 -20.18 1.71
N SER A 191 3.94 -20.58 2.22
CA SER A 191 2.69 -19.97 1.81
C SER A 191 2.67 -18.48 2.18
N ARG A 192 2.11 -17.62 1.33
CA ARG A 192 2.07 -16.17 1.57
C ARG A 192 1.46 -15.83 2.95
N ALA A 193 0.37 -16.50 3.31
CA ALA A 193 -0.28 -16.29 4.60
C ALA A 193 0.65 -16.63 5.80
N LEU A 194 1.37 -17.75 5.73
CA LEU A 194 2.34 -18.14 6.76
C LEU A 194 3.50 -17.15 6.86
N LEU A 195 3.98 -16.65 5.72
CA LEU A 195 5.07 -15.68 5.69
C LEU A 195 4.62 -14.33 6.27
N LEU A 196 3.44 -13.84 5.89
CA LEU A 196 2.87 -12.62 6.47
C LEU A 196 2.69 -12.73 7.99
N ASP A 197 2.18 -13.88 8.47
CA ASP A 197 2.02 -14.11 9.90
C ASP A 197 3.36 -14.10 10.65
N LYS A 198 4.35 -14.85 10.16
CA LYS A 198 5.71 -14.88 10.74
C LYS A 198 6.40 -13.51 10.75
N LEU A 199 6.07 -12.65 9.81
CA LEU A 199 6.66 -11.31 9.66
C LEU A 199 5.85 -10.23 10.40
N GLY A 200 4.78 -10.60 11.12
CA GLY A 200 3.92 -9.66 11.85
C GLY A 200 3.03 -8.81 10.94
N LEU A 201 2.77 -9.28 9.71
CA LEU A 201 1.93 -8.63 8.72
C LEU A 201 0.58 -9.32 8.50
N SER A 202 0.20 -10.28 9.37
CA SER A 202 -1.17 -10.78 9.42
C SER A 202 -2.13 -9.73 10.01
N ALA A 203 -3.40 -9.79 9.64
CA ALA A 203 -4.40 -8.83 10.12
C ALA A 203 -4.47 -8.78 11.65
N SER A 204 -4.38 -9.92 12.33
CA SER A 204 -4.38 -10.01 13.79
C SER A 204 -3.16 -9.35 14.44
N SER A 205 -1.97 -9.56 13.86
CA SER A 205 -0.73 -8.95 14.37
C SER A 205 -0.75 -7.43 14.21
N ILE A 206 -1.19 -6.94 13.04
CA ILE A 206 -1.28 -5.51 12.76
C ILE A 206 -2.32 -4.85 13.68
N ALA A 207 -3.49 -5.47 13.85
CA ALA A 207 -4.54 -4.93 14.72
C ALA A 207 -4.07 -4.82 16.18
N ALA A 208 -3.40 -5.86 16.69
CA ALA A 208 -2.83 -5.84 18.05
C ALA A 208 -1.78 -4.73 18.23
N ASP A 209 -0.92 -4.53 17.23
CA ASP A 209 0.11 -3.48 17.26
C ASP A 209 -0.51 -2.07 17.22
N ILE A 210 -1.53 -1.84 16.39
CA ILE A 210 -2.24 -0.55 16.33
C ILE A 210 -2.92 -0.28 17.68
N GLN A 211 -3.65 -1.24 18.21
CA GLN A 211 -4.31 -1.14 19.50
C GLN A 211 -3.33 -0.79 20.62
N ALA A 212 -2.21 -1.51 20.71
CA ALA A 212 -1.18 -1.22 21.71
C ALA A 212 -0.61 0.19 21.57
N HIS A 213 -0.40 0.67 20.34
CA HIS A 213 0.10 2.02 20.09
C HIS A 213 -0.88 3.09 20.57
N LEU A 214 -2.18 2.93 20.30
CA LEU A 214 -3.21 3.89 20.70
C LEU A 214 -3.36 3.97 22.22
N HIS A 215 -3.31 2.82 22.94
CA HIS A 215 -3.37 2.80 24.41
C HIS A 215 -2.14 3.38 25.10
N HIS A 216 -0.98 3.47 24.45
CA HIS A 216 0.21 4.09 25.02
C HIS A 216 0.23 5.62 24.88
N GLN A 217 -0.72 6.21 24.14
CA GLN A 217 -0.83 7.66 23.96
C GLN A 217 -1.86 8.30 24.90
N GLU A 218 -2.66 7.49 25.59
CA GLU A 218 -3.54 7.92 26.71
C GLU A 218 -2.76 8.00 28.02
#